data_b5fc461430d304016189b078da02ec0f
#
_entry.id   b5fc461430d304016189b078da02ec0f
#
_cell.length_a   1.000
_cell.length_b   1.000
_cell.length_c   1.000
_cell.angle_alpha   90.00
_cell.angle_beta   90.00
_cell.angle_gamma   90.00
#
_symmetry.space_group_name_H-M   'P 1'
#
loop_
_entity.id
_entity.type
_entity.pdbx_description
1 polymer ?
#
loop_
_entity_poly.entity_id
_entity_poly.type
_entity_poly.pdbx_seq_one_letter_code
_entity_poly.pdbx_strand_id
1 'polypeptide(L)'
;MIQLSAELLGRGYAPKINDFRTAAIPDLTEVIIERRWLQNHFLNTIFISFETSSYDPIRARFVICAFRAQAALVAYDRAKASCEAFFDTFIDGNPVVDLYFDAVAQWEGVVLHLHHVVDIFKRANGNDYSKSNVEKRLGDVANRIKHVAEYIPTSAHQGLTIPMWLAHDGVETSKATVTFTEIADLLVALAKHLDKWQDPIALLKAEWP
;
A
#
# COMPACT_ATOMS: atom_id res chain seq x y z
N MET A 1 2.51 -26.98 -8.50
CA MET A 1 1.53 -25.88 -8.53
C MET A 1 0.13 -26.46 -8.50
N ILE A 2 -0.71 -26.00 -7.59
CA ILE A 2 -2.11 -26.45 -7.47
C ILE A 2 -2.97 -25.55 -8.34
N GLN A 3 -3.70 -26.15 -9.28
CA GLN A 3 -4.71 -25.46 -10.05
C GLN A 3 -6.10 -25.81 -9.47
N LEU A 4 -6.90 -24.81 -9.19
CA LEU A 4 -8.29 -24.97 -8.81
C LEU A 4 -9.17 -24.30 -9.86
N SER A 5 -10.42 -24.75 -10.01
CA SER A 5 -11.34 -24.00 -10.85
C SER A 5 -11.58 -22.60 -10.26
N ALA A 6 -11.71 -21.61 -11.12
CA ALA A 6 -12.01 -20.23 -10.70
C ALA A 6 -13.29 -20.17 -9.84
N GLU A 7 -14.25 -21.07 -10.08
CA GLU A 7 -15.46 -21.18 -9.28
C GLU A 7 -15.18 -21.60 -7.83
N LEU A 8 -14.33 -22.62 -7.62
CA LEU A 8 -13.97 -23.08 -6.27
C LEU A 8 -13.16 -22.03 -5.51
N LEU A 9 -12.20 -21.40 -6.19
CA LEU A 9 -11.41 -20.33 -5.59
C LEU A 9 -12.30 -19.12 -5.27
N GLY A 10 -13.23 -18.79 -6.17
CA GLY A 10 -14.18 -17.69 -6.00
C GLY A 10 -15.10 -17.84 -4.80
N ARG A 11 -15.53 -19.06 -4.48
CA ARG A 11 -16.44 -19.31 -3.35
C ARG A 11 -15.81 -19.05 -1.97
N GLY A 12 -14.52 -19.32 -1.81
CA GLY A 12 -13.88 -19.28 -0.50
C GLY A 12 -12.88 -18.14 -0.31
N TYR A 13 -12.24 -17.67 -1.38
CA TYR A 13 -11.05 -16.81 -1.27
C TYR A 13 -11.03 -15.63 -2.25
N ALA A 14 -11.64 -15.74 -3.41
CA ALA A 14 -11.50 -14.78 -4.48
C ALA A 14 -12.83 -14.51 -5.20
N PRO A 15 -13.81 -13.88 -4.55
CA PRO A 15 -15.18 -13.74 -5.07
C PRO A 15 -15.26 -13.01 -6.43
N LYS A 16 -14.22 -12.24 -6.79
CA LYS A 16 -14.11 -11.44 -8.02
C LYS A 16 -13.00 -11.92 -8.97
N ILE A 17 -12.53 -13.16 -8.84
CA ILE A 17 -11.36 -13.66 -9.56
C ILE A 17 -11.51 -13.60 -11.09
N ASN A 18 -12.70 -13.83 -11.61
CA ASN A 18 -12.95 -13.75 -13.05
C ASN A 18 -12.88 -12.33 -13.60
N ASP A 19 -13.29 -11.36 -12.79
CA ASP A 19 -13.20 -9.93 -13.13
C ASP A 19 -11.76 -9.44 -12.95
N PHE A 20 -11.07 -9.91 -11.93
CA PHE A 20 -9.70 -9.53 -11.60
C PHE A 20 -8.70 -9.88 -12.72
N ARG A 21 -8.87 -10.99 -13.43
CA ARG A 21 -7.94 -11.38 -14.52
C ARG A 21 -7.76 -10.34 -15.63
N THR A 22 -8.67 -9.39 -15.74
CA THR A 22 -8.64 -8.28 -16.72
C THR A 22 -8.32 -6.94 -16.08
N ALA A 23 -7.83 -6.94 -14.84
CA ALA A 23 -7.51 -5.72 -14.12
C ALA A 23 -6.39 -4.94 -14.80
N ALA A 24 -6.55 -3.61 -14.86
CA ALA A 24 -5.53 -2.69 -15.32
C ALA A 24 -4.86 -2.05 -14.10
N ILE A 25 -3.58 -2.40 -13.88
CA ILE A 25 -2.79 -1.88 -12.76
C ILE A 25 -1.88 -0.77 -13.31
N PRO A 26 -1.98 0.48 -12.81
CA PRO A 26 -1.15 1.58 -13.29
C PRO A 26 0.35 1.29 -13.17
N ASP A 27 1.13 1.78 -14.13
CA ASP A 27 2.58 1.66 -14.08
C ASP A 27 3.20 2.81 -13.30
N LEU A 28 3.98 2.48 -12.28
CA LEU A 28 4.72 3.42 -11.43
C LEU A 28 6.24 3.26 -11.54
N THR A 29 6.73 2.56 -12.56
CA THR A 29 8.16 2.26 -12.73
C THR A 29 9.02 3.53 -12.68
N GLU A 30 8.64 4.60 -13.38
CA GLU A 30 9.37 5.88 -13.36
C GLU A 30 9.34 6.53 -11.97
N VAL A 31 8.23 6.37 -11.23
CA VAL A 31 8.11 6.88 -9.87
C VAL A 31 9.01 6.13 -8.90
N ILE A 32 9.22 4.83 -9.11
CA ILE A 32 9.97 3.94 -8.23
C ILE A 32 11.48 4.10 -8.44
N ILE A 33 11.94 4.13 -9.69
CA ILE A 33 13.37 4.10 -10.04
C ILE A 33 14.12 5.34 -9.55
N GLU A 34 13.49 6.50 -9.59
CA GLU A 34 14.15 7.77 -9.31
C GLU A 34 14.30 8.08 -7.80
N ARG A 35 13.61 7.34 -6.92
CA ARG A 35 13.47 7.78 -5.52
C ARG A 35 14.25 6.93 -4.53
N ARG A 36 15.29 7.56 -3.99
CA ARG A 36 16.14 7.00 -2.93
C ARG A 36 16.13 7.91 -1.70
N TRP A 37 14.95 8.27 -1.20
CA TRP A 37 14.79 9.24 -0.12
C TRP A 37 15.63 8.96 1.11
N LEU A 38 15.66 7.70 1.57
CA LEU A 38 16.44 7.32 2.75
C LEU A 38 17.93 7.48 2.51
N GLN A 39 18.43 7.06 1.35
CA GLN A 39 19.84 7.20 1.01
C GLN A 39 20.25 8.67 0.93
N ASN A 40 19.46 9.49 0.25
CA ASN A 40 19.72 10.91 0.09
C ASN A 40 19.62 11.63 1.45
N HIS A 41 18.58 11.32 2.24
CA HIS A 41 18.41 11.87 3.57
C HIS A 41 19.58 11.48 4.49
N PHE A 42 20.01 10.24 4.48
CA PHE A 42 21.12 9.76 5.28
C PHE A 42 22.43 10.50 4.91
N LEU A 43 22.74 10.64 3.63
CA LEU A 43 23.92 11.36 3.17
C LEU A 43 23.87 12.83 3.57
N ASN A 44 22.75 13.50 3.36
CA ASN A 44 22.56 14.90 3.73
C ASN A 44 22.63 15.11 5.25
N THR A 45 22.22 14.11 6.01
CA THR A 45 22.11 14.16 7.48
C THR A 45 23.41 13.87 8.19
N ILE A 46 24.30 13.03 7.63
CA ILE A 46 25.64 12.81 8.20
C ILE A 46 26.38 14.14 8.35
N PHE A 47 26.26 15.03 7.38
CA PHE A 47 26.93 16.33 7.40
C PHE A 47 26.32 17.33 8.40
N ILE A 48 25.05 17.17 8.74
CA ILE A 48 24.33 18.08 9.68
C ILE A 48 24.32 17.55 11.12
N SER A 49 24.41 16.22 11.32
CA SER A 49 24.25 15.58 12.63
C SER A 49 25.43 15.79 13.59
N PHE A 50 26.55 16.28 13.12
CA PHE A 50 27.67 16.59 13.99
C PHE A 50 27.43 17.81 14.89
N GLU A 51 26.40 18.61 14.62
CA GLU A 51 26.13 19.85 15.35
C GLU A 51 24.93 19.78 16.31
N THR A 52 24.06 18.77 16.22
CA THR A 52 22.86 18.71 17.07
C THR A 52 22.69 17.34 17.72
N SER A 53 22.95 17.28 19.02
CA SER A 53 22.74 16.08 19.87
C SER A 53 21.27 15.91 20.33
N SER A 54 20.33 16.74 19.89
CA SER A 54 18.95 16.71 20.34
C SER A 54 18.04 15.91 19.40
N TYR A 55 17.16 15.09 19.99
CA TYR A 55 16.09 14.40 19.28
C TYR A 55 15.16 15.40 18.59
N ASP A 56 15.12 15.37 17.25
CA ASP A 56 14.20 16.16 16.45
C ASP A 56 13.00 15.30 16.00
N PRO A 57 11.80 15.55 16.58
CA PRO A 57 10.60 14.78 16.23
C PRO A 57 10.17 14.96 14.76
N ILE A 58 10.43 16.11 14.15
CA ILE A 58 10.10 16.37 12.72
C ILE A 58 10.93 15.44 11.84
N ARG A 59 12.23 15.40 12.11
CA ARG A 59 13.17 14.54 11.39
C ARG A 59 12.83 13.05 11.55
N ALA A 60 12.52 12.62 12.78
CA ALA A 60 12.11 11.25 13.02
C ALA A 60 10.86 10.88 12.22
N ARG A 61 9.86 11.77 12.15
CA ARG A 61 8.64 11.57 11.34
C ARG A 61 8.96 11.46 9.86
N PHE A 62 9.83 12.36 9.35
CA PHE A 62 10.26 12.28 7.95
C PHE A 62 10.90 10.93 7.62
N VAL A 63 11.86 10.47 8.43
CA VAL A 63 12.55 9.20 8.21
C VAL A 63 11.56 8.04 8.19
N ILE A 64 10.61 8.01 9.13
CA ILE A 64 9.59 6.96 9.19
C ILE A 64 8.65 7.04 7.96
N CYS A 65 8.21 8.24 7.58
CA CYS A 65 7.39 8.44 6.37
C CYS A 65 8.13 7.97 5.11
N ALA A 66 9.37 8.41 4.92
CA ALA A 66 10.19 8.04 3.77
C ALA A 66 10.43 6.52 3.71
N PHE A 67 10.73 5.89 4.86
CA PHE A 67 10.88 4.45 4.95
C PHE A 67 9.61 3.70 4.54
N ARG A 68 8.45 4.10 5.08
CA ARG A 68 7.17 3.46 4.78
C ARG A 68 6.72 3.71 3.35
N ALA A 69 6.95 4.92 2.82
CA ALA A 69 6.63 5.25 1.43
C ALA A 69 7.49 4.45 0.45
N GLN A 70 8.79 4.33 0.71
CA GLN A 70 9.67 3.52 -0.11
C GLN A 70 9.28 2.04 -0.05
N ALA A 71 8.92 1.53 1.13
CA ALA A 71 8.42 0.17 1.28
C ALA A 71 7.09 -0.05 0.52
N ALA A 72 6.19 0.94 0.53
CA ALA A 72 4.94 0.88 -0.23
C ALA A 72 5.17 0.84 -1.74
N LEU A 73 6.11 1.65 -2.27
CA LEU A 73 6.48 1.63 -3.69
C LEU A 73 7.10 0.30 -4.12
N VAL A 74 8.02 -0.25 -3.32
CA VAL A 74 8.62 -1.57 -3.59
C VAL A 74 7.57 -2.68 -3.52
N ALA A 75 6.66 -2.61 -2.55
CA ALA A 75 5.55 -3.56 -2.46
C ALA A 75 4.60 -3.44 -3.66
N TYR A 76 4.33 -2.22 -4.14
CA TYR A 76 3.49 -1.98 -5.30
C TYR A 76 4.07 -2.61 -6.57
N ASP A 77 5.37 -2.42 -6.82
CA ASP A 77 6.06 -3.01 -7.96
C ASP A 77 5.97 -4.56 -7.93
N ARG A 78 6.22 -5.15 -6.77
CA ARG A 78 6.09 -6.59 -6.55
C ARG A 78 4.65 -7.07 -6.72
N ALA A 79 3.68 -6.32 -6.20
CA ALA A 79 2.26 -6.64 -6.31
C ALA A 79 1.81 -6.65 -7.78
N LYS A 80 2.24 -5.64 -8.57
CA LYS A 80 2.00 -5.59 -10.01
C LYS A 80 2.61 -6.81 -10.71
N ALA A 81 3.88 -7.12 -10.46
CA ALA A 81 4.56 -8.27 -11.05
C ALA A 81 3.89 -9.61 -10.68
N SER A 82 3.44 -9.77 -9.42
CA SER A 82 2.70 -10.96 -8.98
C SER A 82 1.35 -11.08 -9.67
N CYS A 83 0.66 -9.96 -9.93
CA CYS A 83 -0.58 -9.96 -10.70
C CYS A 83 -0.34 -10.35 -12.17
N GLU A 84 0.68 -9.80 -12.81
CA GLU A 84 1.06 -10.16 -14.18
C GLU A 84 1.38 -11.65 -14.29
N ALA A 85 2.20 -12.18 -13.37
CA ALA A 85 2.48 -13.62 -13.32
C ALA A 85 1.22 -14.47 -13.13
N PHE A 86 0.27 -14.01 -12.32
CA PHE A 86 -1.03 -14.66 -12.15
C PHE A 86 -1.85 -14.63 -13.46
N PHE A 87 -1.92 -13.47 -14.14
CA PHE A 87 -2.68 -13.33 -15.38
C PHE A 87 -2.13 -14.24 -16.49
N ASP A 88 -0.81 -14.33 -16.61
CA ASP A 88 -0.13 -15.19 -17.58
C ASP A 88 -0.41 -16.68 -17.38
N THR A 89 -0.74 -17.09 -16.16
CA THR A 89 -1.03 -18.49 -15.81
C THR A 89 -2.52 -18.84 -15.80
N PHE A 90 -3.38 -17.87 -16.07
CA PHE A 90 -4.83 -18.07 -16.11
C PHE A 90 -5.25 -18.71 -17.43
N ILE A 91 -4.85 -19.99 -17.62
CA ILE A 91 -5.10 -20.75 -18.84
C ILE A 91 -6.35 -21.61 -18.63
N ASP A 92 -7.22 -21.64 -19.63
CA ASP A 92 -8.45 -22.47 -19.66
C ASP A 92 -9.38 -22.28 -18.45
N GLY A 93 -9.37 -21.09 -17.85
CA GLY A 93 -10.22 -20.76 -16.70
C GLY A 93 -9.75 -21.34 -15.35
N ASN A 94 -8.53 -21.89 -15.30
CA ASN A 94 -7.95 -22.50 -14.10
C ASN A 94 -6.77 -21.66 -13.58
N PRO A 95 -6.97 -20.83 -12.55
CA PRO A 95 -5.91 -20.03 -11.97
C PRO A 95 -4.94 -20.89 -11.14
N VAL A 96 -3.67 -20.47 -11.10
CA VAL A 96 -2.69 -20.98 -10.14
C VAL A 96 -2.90 -20.31 -8.80
N VAL A 97 -3.30 -21.10 -7.81
CA VAL A 97 -3.73 -20.62 -6.49
C VAL A 97 -2.61 -19.88 -5.77
N ASP A 98 -1.40 -20.43 -5.78
CA ASP A 98 -0.26 -19.86 -5.08
C ASP A 98 0.07 -18.44 -5.60
N LEU A 99 -0.03 -18.21 -6.92
CA LEU A 99 0.21 -16.90 -7.51
C LEU A 99 -0.87 -15.87 -7.17
N TYR A 100 -2.13 -16.32 -7.03
CA TYR A 100 -3.18 -15.44 -6.53
C TYR A 100 -2.91 -14.98 -5.10
N PHE A 101 -2.55 -15.90 -4.20
CA PHE A 101 -2.24 -15.55 -2.82
C PHE A 101 -0.97 -14.71 -2.70
N ASP A 102 0.02 -14.95 -3.54
CA ASP A 102 1.19 -14.07 -3.63
C ASP A 102 0.78 -12.64 -3.98
N ALA A 103 -0.06 -12.46 -5.00
CA ALA A 103 -0.57 -11.15 -5.37
C ALA A 103 -1.34 -10.49 -4.21
N VAL A 104 -2.24 -11.22 -3.54
CA VAL A 104 -2.96 -10.71 -2.36
C VAL A 104 -1.98 -10.26 -1.28
N ALA A 105 -0.99 -11.08 -0.91
CA ALA A 105 -0.03 -10.76 0.13
C ALA A 105 0.80 -9.50 -0.18
N GLN A 106 1.21 -9.31 -1.45
CA GLN A 106 1.91 -8.10 -1.87
C GLN A 106 1.02 -6.86 -1.77
N TRP A 107 -0.26 -6.96 -2.18
CA TRP A 107 -1.21 -5.86 -2.04
C TRP A 107 -1.54 -5.53 -0.58
N GLU A 108 -1.61 -6.51 0.31
CA GLU A 108 -1.70 -6.27 1.76
C GLU A 108 -0.51 -5.41 2.24
N GLY A 109 0.70 -5.72 1.80
CA GLY A 109 1.88 -4.93 2.08
C GLY A 109 1.77 -3.48 1.62
N VAL A 110 1.30 -3.24 0.39
CA VAL A 110 1.06 -1.89 -0.16
C VAL A 110 0.08 -1.12 0.73
N VAL A 111 -1.09 -1.71 0.99
CA VAL A 111 -2.15 -1.09 1.80
C VAL A 111 -1.65 -0.72 3.19
N LEU A 112 -0.96 -1.65 3.87
CA LEU A 112 -0.47 -1.41 5.23
C LEU A 112 0.61 -0.32 5.28
N HIS A 113 1.57 -0.33 4.36
CA HIS A 113 2.60 0.70 4.33
C HIS A 113 2.02 2.08 4.01
N LEU A 114 1.16 2.16 3.00
CA LEU A 114 0.53 3.43 2.60
C LEU A 114 -0.37 3.98 3.71
N HIS A 115 -1.17 3.11 4.36
CA HIS A 115 -1.99 3.51 5.50
C HIS A 115 -1.15 4.06 6.66
N HIS A 116 0.01 3.44 6.98
CA HIS A 116 0.90 3.96 8.02
C HIS A 116 1.41 5.36 7.69
N VAL A 117 1.76 5.64 6.44
CA VAL A 117 2.18 6.99 6.04
C VAL A 117 1.05 7.99 6.27
N VAL A 118 -0.17 7.69 5.79
CA VAL A 118 -1.36 8.54 5.98
C VAL A 118 -1.61 8.81 7.47
N ASP A 119 -1.46 7.81 8.33
CA ASP A 119 -1.63 7.99 9.77
C ASP A 119 -0.55 8.87 10.41
N ILE A 120 0.70 8.78 9.95
CA ILE A 120 1.78 9.64 10.42
C ILE A 120 1.51 11.09 10.03
N PHE A 121 1.09 11.34 8.78
CA PHE A 121 0.70 12.67 8.32
C PHE A 121 -0.44 13.24 9.14
N LYS A 122 -1.47 12.44 9.39
CA LYS A 122 -2.60 12.87 10.23
C LYS A 122 -2.14 13.30 11.63
N ARG A 123 -1.31 12.49 12.28
CA ARG A 123 -0.81 12.81 13.63
C ARG A 123 0.12 14.01 13.64
N ALA A 124 0.83 14.25 12.55
CA ALA A 124 1.71 15.41 12.42
C ALA A 124 0.93 16.73 12.33
N ASN A 125 -0.19 16.71 11.60
CA ASN A 125 -1.02 17.88 11.35
C ASN A 125 -2.14 18.09 12.39
N GLY A 126 -2.22 17.22 13.39
CA GLY A 126 -3.20 17.34 14.47
C GLY A 126 -4.65 17.27 13.98
N ASN A 127 -5.52 18.11 14.57
CA ASN A 127 -6.96 18.10 14.28
C ASN A 127 -7.32 18.76 12.93
N ASP A 128 -6.39 19.49 12.33
CA ASP A 128 -6.63 20.22 11.07
C ASP A 128 -6.55 19.30 9.85
N TYR A 129 -5.98 18.10 9.99
CA TYR A 129 -5.91 17.15 8.89
C TYR A 129 -7.20 16.35 8.75
N SER A 130 -7.94 16.62 7.69
CA SER A 130 -9.13 15.85 7.32
C SER A 130 -8.77 14.80 6.27
N LYS A 131 -8.86 13.51 6.62
CA LYS A 131 -8.68 12.42 5.65
C LYS A 131 -9.69 12.56 4.49
N SER A 132 -9.18 12.42 3.27
CA SER A 132 -10.01 12.27 2.07
C SER A 132 -10.86 10.98 2.14
N ASN A 133 -11.84 10.85 1.25
CA ASN A 133 -12.65 9.63 1.18
C ASN A 133 -11.81 8.40 0.81
N VAL A 134 -10.78 8.56 -0.03
CA VAL A 134 -9.86 7.47 -0.41
C VAL A 134 -9.04 7.03 0.80
N GLU A 135 -8.48 7.97 1.56
CA GLU A 135 -7.70 7.67 2.76
C GLU A 135 -8.53 7.00 3.87
N LYS A 136 -9.83 7.37 3.99
CA LYS A 136 -10.76 6.69 4.90
C LYS A 136 -10.96 5.23 4.48
N ARG A 137 -11.25 4.98 3.20
CA ARG A 137 -11.44 3.62 2.66
C ARG A 137 -10.17 2.79 2.77
N LEU A 138 -9.00 3.39 2.49
CA LEU A 138 -7.70 2.75 2.71
C LEU A 138 -7.53 2.33 4.18
N GLY A 139 -7.92 3.19 5.12
CA GLY A 139 -7.92 2.88 6.55
C GLY A 139 -8.85 1.73 6.91
N ASP A 140 -10.03 1.66 6.31
CA ASP A 140 -10.98 0.57 6.53
C ASP A 140 -10.45 -0.77 6.00
N VAL A 141 -9.82 -0.77 4.82
CA VAL A 141 -9.15 -1.96 4.27
C VAL A 141 -7.99 -2.39 5.17
N ALA A 142 -7.11 -1.46 5.56
CA ALA A 142 -5.97 -1.75 6.43
C ALA A 142 -6.39 -2.29 7.80
N ASN A 143 -7.44 -1.73 8.39
CA ASN A 143 -7.97 -2.21 9.67
C ASN A 143 -8.55 -3.62 9.53
N ARG A 144 -9.19 -3.94 8.40
CA ARG A 144 -9.69 -5.30 8.15
C ARG A 144 -8.56 -6.32 8.09
N ILE A 145 -7.44 -5.97 7.46
CA ILE A 145 -6.25 -6.82 7.40
C ILE A 145 -5.64 -7.01 8.80
N LYS A 146 -5.43 -5.91 9.55
CA LYS A 146 -4.80 -5.94 10.88
C LYS A 146 -5.60 -6.74 11.91
N HIS A 147 -6.91 -6.67 11.84
CA HIS A 147 -7.82 -7.24 12.84
C HIS A 147 -8.56 -8.49 12.32
N VAL A 148 -7.97 -9.20 11.37
CA VAL A 148 -8.60 -10.39 10.75
C VAL A 148 -9.09 -11.41 11.78
N ALA A 149 -8.33 -11.64 12.84
CA ALA A 149 -8.70 -12.58 13.89
C ALA A 149 -9.99 -12.21 14.65
N GLU A 150 -10.33 -10.93 14.72
CA GLU A 150 -11.56 -10.43 15.36
C GLU A 150 -12.80 -10.68 14.50
N TYR A 151 -12.61 -10.86 13.19
CA TYR A 151 -13.69 -11.00 12.22
C TYR A 151 -14.00 -12.46 11.83
N ILE A 152 -13.06 -13.39 12.06
CA ILE A 152 -13.25 -14.81 11.77
C ILE A 152 -14.49 -15.39 12.49
N PRO A 153 -14.77 -15.07 13.78
CA PRO A 153 -15.92 -15.63 14.48
C PRO A 153 -17.28 -15.02 14.09
N THR A 154 -17.27 -13.85 13.45
CA THR A 154 -18.51 -13.17 13.10
C THR A 154 -18.99 -13.66 11.75
N SER A 155 -20.09 -14.39 11.75
CA SER A 155 -20.78 -14.96 10.58
C SER A 155 -21.21 -13.98 9.48
N ALA A 156 -20.78 -12.72 9.56
CA ALA A 156 -21.10 -11.66 8.60
C ALA A 156 -20.51 -11.89 7.20
N HIS A 157 -19.56 -12.82 7.06
CA HIS A 157 -18.94 -13.17 5.77
C HIS A 157 -18.95 -14.67 5.59
N GLN A 158 -20.14 -15.21 5.43
CA GLN A 158 -20.31 -16.63 5.14
C GLN A 158 -19.46 -17.01 3.90
N GLY A 159 -18.40 -17.77 4.15
CA GLY A 159 -17.60 -18.40 3.11
C GLY A 159 -16.27 -17.73 2.75
N LEU A 160 -15.96 -16.49 3.18
CA LEU A 160 -14.67 -15.86 2.89
C LEU A 160 -13.67 -16.08 4.03
N THR A 161 -12.52 -16.66 3.69
CA THR A 161 -11.47 -17.03 4.65
C THR A 161 -10.34 -16.01 4.70
N ILE A 162 -10.29 -15.06 3.76
CA ILE A 162 -9.28 -13.99 3.72
C ILE A 162 -9.91 -12.61 3.95
N PRO A 163 -9.18 -11.69 4.60
CA PRO A 163 -9.71 -10.38 4.95
C PRO A 163 -9.88 -9.44 3.76
N MET A 164 -9.11 -9.67 2.70
CA MET A 164 -9.03 -8.84 1.50
C MET A 164 -8.92 -9.73 0.27
N TRP A 165 -9.52 -9.32 -0.83
CA TRP A 165 -9.39 -9.96 -2.15
C TRP A 165 -9.15 -8.94 -3.24
N LEU A 166 -8.74 -9.43 -4.42
CA LEU A 166 -8.48 -8.61 -5.59
C LEU A 166 -9.71 -8.61 -6.49
N ALA A 167 -10.09 -7.42 -6.95
CA ALA A 167 -11.18 -7.17 -7.87
C ALA A 167 -10.64 -6.55 -9.18
N HIS A 168 -11.50 -6.37 -10.18
CA HIS A 168 -11.13 -5.81 -11.49
C HIS A 168 -10.38 -4.48 -11.37
N ASP A 169 -10.79 -3.62 -10.48
CA ASP A 169 -10.33 -2.25 -10.37
C ASP A 169 -9.50 -1.97 -9.11
N GLY A 170 -9.37 -2.93 -8.19
CA GLY A 170 -8.66 -2.66 -6.94
C GLY A 170 -8.65 -3.78 -5.92
N VAL A 171 -8.30 -3.39 -4.70
CA VAL A 171 -8.35 -4.23 -3.51
C VAL A 171 -9.66 -4.01 -2.78
N GLU A 172 -10.29 -5.09 -2.37
CA GLU A 172 -11.64 -5.09 -1.80
C GLU A 172 -11.70 -5.89 -0.50
N THR A 173 -12.49 -5.40 0.43
CA THR A 173 -12.88 -6.10 1.66
C THR A 173 -14.40 -6.08 1.75
N SER A 174 -14.94 -6.71 2.76
CA SER A 174 -16.38 -6.63 3.05
C SER A 174 -16.91 -5.24 3.40
N LYS A 175 -16.04 -4.25 3.63
CA LYS A 175 -16.42 -2.90 4.08
C LYS A 175 -16.05 -1.81 3.10
N ALA A 176 -14.97 -1.99 2.35
CA ALA A 176 -14.43 -0.93 1.52
C ALA A 176 -13.66 -1.49 0.32
N THR A 177 -13.64 -0.69 -0.73
CA THR A 177 -12.83 -0.91 -1.93
C THR A 177 -11.94 0.32 -2.13
N VAL A 178 -10.67 0.07 -2.47
CA VAL A 178 -9.72 1.10 -2.92
C VAL A 178 -9.17 0.65 -4.26
N THR A 179 -9.33 1.49 -5.30
CA THR A 179 -8.92 1.12 -6.65
C THR A 179 -7.41 1.17 -6.82
N PHE A 180 -6.87 0.41 -7.78
CA PHE A 180 -5.45 0.44 -8.12
C PHE A 180 -5.00 1.84 -8.55
N THR A 181 -5.86 2.56 -9.26
CA THR A 181 -5.62 3.96 -9.64
C THR A 181 -5.55 4.87 -8.43
N GLU A 182 -6.47 4.75 -7.48
CA GLU A 182 -6.45 5.55 -6.25
C GLU A 182 -5.20 5.28 -5.40
N ILE A 183 -4.76 4.02 -5.31
CA ILE A 183 -3.51 3.65 -4.62
C ILE A 183 -2.31 4.28 -5.35
N ALA A 184 -2.27 4.18 -6.68
CA ALA A 184 -1.23 4.77 -7.49
C ALA A 184 -1.16 6.30 -7.34
N ASP A 185 -2.30 6.98 -7.39
CA ASP A 185 -2.40 8.44 -7.21
C ASP A 185 -1.92 8.87 -5.83
N LEU A 186 -2.28 8.14 -4.76
CA LEU A 186 -1.79 8.40 -3.42
C LEU A 186 -0.26 8.23 -3.33
N LEU A 187 0.29 7.18 -3.94
CA LEU A 187 1.74 6.94 -3.98
C LEU A 187 2.47 8.04 -4.74
N VAL A 188 1.94 8.48 -5.89
CA VAL A 188 2.50 9.60 -6.67
C VAL A 188 2.46 10.91 -5.89
N ALA A 189 1.32 11.21 -5.26
CA ALA A 189 1.18 12.41 -4.44
C ALA A 189 2.16 12.41 -3.26
N LEU A 190 2.29 11.27 -2.58
CA LEU A 190 3.22 11.07 -1.49
C LEU A 190 4.67 11.23 -1.95
N ALA A 191 5.03 10.65 -3.10
CA ALA A 191 6.35 10.77 -3.68
C ALA A 191 6.71 12.23 -3.95
N LYS A 192 5.82 12.99 -4.60
CA LYS A 192 6.00 14.42 -4.86
C LYS A 192 6.15 15.23 -3.58
N HIS A 193 5.46 14.81 -2.51
CA HIS A 193 5.55 15.48 -1.22
C HIS A 193 6.89 15.22 -0.53
N LEU A 194 7.35 13.98 -0.52
CA LEU A 194 8.64 13.60 0.04
C LEU A 194 9.83 14.18 -0.74
N ASP A 195 9.70 14.33 -2.06
CA ASP A 195 10.73 14.98 -2.88
C ASP A 195 11.00 16.42 -2.45
N LYS A 196 9.96 17.15 -2.02
CA LYS A 196 10.13 18.52 -1.50
C LYS A 196 10.88 18.58 -0.16
N TRP A 197 10.88 17.48 0.59
CA TRP A 197 11.48 17.39 1.92
C TRP A 197 12.91 16.85 1.92
N GLN A 198 13.46 16.55 0.75
CA GLN A 198 14.86 16.12 0.65
C GLN A 198 15.87 17.25 0.94
N ASP A 199 15.45 18.51 0.82
CA ASP A 199 16.27 19.65 1.20
C ASP A 199 16.24 19.81 2.73
N PRO A 200 17.37 19.57 3.44
CA PRO A 200 17.43 19.69 4.88
C PRO A 200 17.19 21.13 5.38
N ILE A 201 17.44 22.14 4.56
CA ILE A 201 17.14 23.54 4.88
C ILE A 201 15.63 23.81 4.76
N ALA A 202 14.97 23.19 3.79
CA ALA A 202 13.51 23.23 3.65
C ALA A 202 12.84 22.52 4.83
N LEU A 203 13.39 21.41 5.32
CA LEU A 203 12.89 20.69 6.50
C LEU A 203 12.97 21.51 7.80
N LEU A 204 14.03 22.31 7.97
CA LEU A 204 14.18 23.21 9.13
C LEU A 204 13.23 24.41 9.08
N LYS A 205 12.75 24.77 7.91
CA LYS A 205 11.84 25.91 7.67
C LYS A 205 10.40 25.49 7.40
N ALA A 206 10.15 24.22 7.16
CA ALA A 206 8.82 23.74 6.86
C ALA A 206 8.00 23.65 8.13
N GLU A 207 7.02 24.54 8.25
CA GLU A 207 5.81 24.17 8.95
C GLU A 207 5.22 22.94 8.24
N TRP A 208 4.91 21.92 8.98
CA TRP A 208 4.21 20.76 8.46
C TRP A 208 2.91 21.24 7.82
N PRO A 209 2.60 20.83 6.57
CA PRO A 209 1.33 21.18 5.95
C PRO A 209 0.16 20.58 6.71
#